data_a399fa88cc50fdb9942806bdd38c032d
#
_entry.id   a399fa88cc50fdb9942806bdd38c032d
#
_cell.length_a   1.000
_cell.length_b   1.000
_cell.length_c   1.000
_cell.angle_alpha   90.00
_cell.angle_beta   90.00
_cell.angle_gamma   90.00
#
_symmetry.space_group_name_H-M   'P 1'
#
loop_
_entity.id
_entity.type
_entity.pdbx_description
1 polymer ?
#
loop_
_entity_poly.entity_id
_entity_poly.type
_entity_poly.pdbx_seq_one_letter_code
_entity_poly.pdbx_strand_id
1 'polypeptide(L)'
;MKLTRPNLAGVLAALFLLAALVNYAQRPINPGISTASSLGTNATVLYCTGLSSAKHHEVGLVTFQNTSGEKRSVSISVSSPDAKIATTKLTLGAYRSKSFDPGSISSGSYFGVSAQFNGTGVIAQESLMNGQYVSPCISSGSREWYGAGFDTKVGSLGALSIYNPTGTPAVLNIVSFTPTGYVAPAPFQGLSIPGHAESLIDLGAQIVDRADIAVRVTVLRGSLVIAGVQESGSNQSVMTQSSEPQKLVTYPAVSTAASALSVIRLANSRNRDVTAHVKVDDGAYGVVKFDVPVPAYSTVQASISPNTAIAAGGIASVTITAKRPISTSLVTGTTKGLNWIASTPASSTVVVTDPLKLGYSNLVLANTSNKTIHVTETQLNAGALQTTYTIKAHGTVSFATGTRLTAPNISTEFVATGPYLVATMVRASTPAGIYPIVSLHSR
;
A
#
# COMPACT_ATOMS: atom_id res chain seq x y z
N MET A 1 23.70 22.71 -62.82
CA MET A 1 22.76 22.09 -61.86
C MET A 1 22.53 23.12 -60.74
N LYS A 2 21.40 23.88 -60.72
CA LYS A 2 21.13 24.87 -59.72
C LYS A 2 20.51 24.20 -58.51
N LEU A 3 21.26 24.05 -57.44
CA LEU A 3 20.74 23.62 -56.12
C LEU A 3 19.82 24.71 -55.59
N THR A 4 18.52 24.48 -55.64
CA THR A 4 17.52 25.34 -54.96
C THR A 4 17.73 25.21 -53.44
N ARG A 5 17.99 26.34 -52.78
CA ARG A 5 18.12 26.39 -51.30
C ARG A 5 16.80 25.91 -50.68
N PRO A 6 16.83 24.90 -49.80
CA PRO A 6 15.62 24.46 -49.12
C PRO A 6 15.04 25.64 -48.33
N ASN A 7 13.72 25.87 -48.49
CA ASN A 7 13.01 26.91 -47.76
C ASN A 7 13.13 26.63 -46.26
N LEU A 8 13.74 27.51 -45.49
CA LEU A 8 13.97 27.37 -44.04
C LEU A 8 12.68 27.02 -43.27
N ALA A 9 11.55 27.56 -43.74
CA ALA A 9 10.21 27.25 -43.21
C ALA A 9 9.83 25.79 -43.41
N GLY A 10 10.18 25.17 -44.55
CA GLY A 10 9.90 23.76 -44.83
C GLY A 10 10.74 22.81 -43.94
N VAL A 11 12.02 23.19 -43.70
CA VAL A 11 12.89 22.42 -42.80
C VAL A 11 12.41 22.49 -41.36
N LEU A 12 12.01 23.66 -40.89
CA LEU A 12 11.44 23.83 -39.55
C LEU A 12 10.13 23.06 -39.38
N ALA A 13 9.22 23.11 -40.39
CA ALA A 13 7.98 22.35 -40.35
C ALA A 13 8.22 20.83 -40.35
N ALA A 14 9.20 20.33 -41.10
CA ALA A 14 9.58 18.92 -41.10
C ALA A 14 10.18 18.48 -39.74
N LEU A 15 11.00 19.33 -39.10
CA LEU A 15 11.55 19.06 -37.76
C LEU A 15 10.46 19.08 -36.70
N PHE A 16 9.49 19.98 -36.78
CA PHE A 16 8.33 19.99 -35.88
C PHE A 16 7.44 18.77 -36.05
N LEU A 17 7.19 18.33 -37.29
CA LEU A 17 6.45 17.09 -37.58
C LEU A 17 7.20 15.83 -37.08
N LEU A 18 8.51 15.78 -37.26
CA LEU A 18 9.34 14.70 -36.73
C LEU A 18 9.33 14.66 -35.20
N ALA A 19 9.46 15.83 -34.56
CA ALA A 19 9.39 15.92 -33.09
C ALA A 19 7.99 15.54 -32.56
N ALA A 20 6.92 15.91 -33.26
CA ALA A 20 5.55 15.52 -32.92
C ALA A 20 5.31 14.02 -33.14
N LEU A 21 5.84 13.43 -34.21
CA LEU A 21 5.78 11.99 -34.48
C LEU A 21 6.58 11.17 -33.46
N VAL A 22 7.77 11.64 -33.09
CA VAL A 22 8.58 11.01 -32.02
C VAL A 22 7.86 11.09 -30.69
N ASN A 23 7.26 12.24 -30.35
CA ASN A 23 6.47 12.41 -29.13
C ASN A 23 5.18 11.58 -29.16
N TYR A 24 4.55 11.40 -30.33
CA TYR A 24 3.39 10.53 -30.50
C TYR A 24 3.76 9.04 -30.43
N ALA A 25 4.87 8.63 -31.02
CA ALA A 25 5.39 7.26 -30.95
C ALA A 25 5.93 6.92 -29.55
N GLN A 26 6.37 7.90 -28.78
CA GLN A 26 6.80 7.74 -27.39
C GLN A 26 5.64 7.91 -26.40
N ARG A 27 4.43 8.25 -26.86
CA ARG A 27 3.25 8.13 -25.97
C ARG A 27 3.16 6.67 -25.59
N PRO A 28 3.36 6.34 -24.28
CA PRO A 28 3.16 4.98 -23.86
C PRO A 28 1.74 4.61 -24.28
N ILE A 29 1.63 3.49 -25.01
CA ILE A 29 0.36 2.80 -25.13
C ILE A 29 -0.12 2.69 -23.70
N ASN A 30 -1.23 3.38 -23.38
CA ASN A 30 -1.84 3.31 -22.06
C ASN A 30 -2.13 1.81 -21.81
N PRO A 31 -1.27 1.02 -21.16
CA PRO A 31 -1.72 -0.18 -20.50
C PRO A 31 -2.59 0.41 -19.41
N GLY A 32 -3.88 0.11 -19.44
CA GLY A 32 -4.88 0.70 -18.56
C GLY A 32 -4.27 0.90 -17.20
N ILE A 33 -4.40 2.10 -16.63
CA ILE A 33 -3.83 2.49 -15.35
C ILE A 33 -4.08 1.31 -14.43
N SER A 34 -3.03 0.53 -14.19
CA SER A 34 -3.07 -0.51 -13.19
C SER A 34 -3.11 0.25 -11.87
N THR A 35 -4.32 0.55 -11.43
CA THR A 35 -4.56 1.04 -10.07
C THR A 35 -3.79 0.09 -9.16
N ALA A 36 -2.91 0.66 -8.38
CA ALA A 36 -2.00 -0.06 -7.53
C ALA A 36 -2.67 -1.25 -6.86
N SER A 37 -2.05 -2.39 -7.06
CA SER A 37 -2.26 -3.61 -6.28
C SER A 37 -3.69 -4.17 -6.21
N SER A 38 -4.28 -4.45 -7.35
CA SER A 38 -5.19 -5.58 -7.39
C SER A 38 -4.34 -6.85 -7.31
N LEU A 39 -4.27 -7.46 -6.15
CA LEU A 39 -3.78 -8.84 -6.01
C LEU A 39 -4.81 -9.75 -6.70
N GLY A 40 -4.72 -9.85 -8.03
CA GLY A 40 -5.52 -10.82 -8.74
C GLY A 40 -5.10 -12.23 -8.30
N THR A 41 -6.06 -13.08 -7.94
CA THR A 41 -5.81 -14.52 -7.74
C THR A 41 -5.16 -15.18 -8.96
N ASN A 42 -5.08 -14.47 -10.06
CA ASN A 42 -4.45 -14.88 -11.33
C ASN A 42 -2.99 -14.44 -11.47
N ALA A 43 -2.43 -13.72 -10.52
CA ALA A 43 -1.02 -13.35 -10.55
C ALA A 43 -0.16 -14.61 -10.44
N THR A 44 0.80 -14.74 -11.34
CA THR A 44 1.83 -15.79 -11.31
C THR A 44 3.15 -15.29 -10.73
N VAL A 45 3.26 -13.98 -10.48
CA VAL A 45 4.40 -13.34 -9.85
C VAL A 45 3.90 -12.32 -8.82
N LEU A 46 4.54 -12.29 -7.65
CA LEU A 46 4.33 -11.28 -6.61
C LEU A 46 5.66 -10.64 -6.23
N TYR A 47 5.61 -9.35 -5.90
CA TYR A 47 6.76 -8.54 -5.50
C TYR A 47 6.52 -7.93 -4.13
N CYS A 48 7.56 -7.99 -3.27
CA CYS A 48 7.60 -7.35 -1.96
C CYS A 48 8.89 -6.54 -1.86
N THR A 49 8.87 -5.39 -1.17
CA THR A 49 10.06 -4.55 -0.96
C THR A 49 9.94 -3.78 0.35
N GLY A 50 11.05 -3.34 0.92
CA GLY A 50 11.08 -2.72 2.25
C GLY A 50 11.30 -3.71 3.39
N LEU A 51 11.56 -4.97 3.06
CA LEU A 51 11.87 -6.01 4.04
C LEU A 51 13.24 -5.77 4.65
N SER A 52 13.30 -5.62 5.98
CA SER A 52 14.54 -5.43 6.72
C SER A 52 15.16 -6.75 7.17
N SER A 53 16.48 -6.74 7.41
CA SER A 53 17.19 -7.86 8.02
C SER A 53 17.43 -7.63 9.52
N ALA A 54 17.68 -8.72 10.25
CA ALA A 54 18.06 -8.67 11.67
C ALA A 54 19.30 -7.82 11.99
N LYS A 55 20.10 -7.49 10.97
CA LYS A 55 21.29 -6.62 11.14
C LYS A 55 20.91 -5.15 11.26
N HIS A 56 19.72 -4.78 10.79
CA HIS A 56 19.31 -3.39 10.75
C HIS A 56 18.16 -3.12 11.75
N HIS A 57 17.16 -3.98 11.73
CA HIS A 57 16.00 -3.95 12.62
C HIS A 57 15.48 -5.37 12.87
N GLU A 58 14.21 -5.50 13.15
CA GLU A 58 13.56 -6.80 13.23
C GLU A 58 13.45 -7.44 11.84
N VAL A 59 13.44 -8.78 11.84
CA VAL A 59 13.39 -9.58 10.63
C VAL A 59 12.07 -9.34 9.88
N GLY A 60 12.20 -8.88 8.65
CA GLY A 60 11.08 -8.82 7.70
C GLY A 60 10.80 -10.20 7.11
N LEU A 61 9.55 -10.63 7.19
CA LEU A 61 9.07 -11.92 6.66
C LEU A 61 8.15 -11.71 5.47
N VAL A 62 8.25 -12.57 4.47
CA VAL A 62 7.22 -12.74 3.45
C VAL A 62 6.42 -13.99 3.76
N THR A 63 5.11 -13.85 3.92
CA THR A 63 4.22 -14.98 4.10
C THR A 63 3.40 -15.19 2.84
N PHE A 64 3.54 -16.38 2.27
CA PHE A 64 2.78 -16.85 1.13
C PHE A 64 1.59 -17.67 1.59
N GLN A 65 0.42 -17.41 1.03
CA GLN A 65 -0.81 -18.17 1.27
C GLN A 65 -1.34 -18.74 -0.05
N ASN A 66 -1.46 -20.05 -0.11
CA ASN A 66 -2.15 -20.74 -1.20
C ASN A 66 -3.65 -20.79 -0.89
N THR A 67 -4.46 -20.13 -1.72
CA THR A 67 -5.93 -20.10 -1.59
C THR A 67 -6.61 -21.18 -2.46
N SER A 68 -5.82 -21.99 -3.17
CA SER A 68 -6.32 -23.05 -4.06
C SER A 68 -6.26 -24.44 -3.43
N GLY A 69 -7.09 -25.35 -3.93
CA GLY A 69 -7.07 -26.78 -3.56
C GLY A 69 -5.89 -27.57 -4.10
N GLU A 70 -5.00 -26.95 -4.86
CA GLU A 70 -3.85 -27.60 -5.46
C GLU A 70 -2.54 -27.18 -4.79
N LYS A 71 -1.56 -28.07 -4.79
CA LYS A 71 -0.20 -27.77 -4.35
C LYS A 71 0.46 -26.76 -5.28
N ARG A 72 1.12 -25.73 -4.74
CA ARG A 72 1.85 -24.70 -5.48
C ARG A 72 3.35 -24.77 -5.21
N SER A 73 4.16 -24.63 -6.26
CA SER A 73 5.60 -24.40 -6.17
C SER A 73 5.87 -22.90 -6.30
N VAL A 74 6.73 -22.37 -5.45
CA VAL A 74 7.15 -20.98 -5.44
C VAL A 74 8.63 -20.89 -5.67
N SER A 75 9.05 -20.21 -6.75
CA SER A 75 10.43 -19.82 -6.99
C SER A 75 10.63 -18.41 -6.48
N ILE A 76 11.52 -18.23 -5.50
CA ILE A 76 11.77 -16.95 -4.83
C ILE A 76 13.14 -16.44 -5.26
N SER A 77 13.20 -15.18 -5.67
CA SER A 77 14.43 -14.43 -5.89
C SER A 77 14.49 -13.26 -4.91
N VAL A 78 15.59 -13.16 -4.19
CA VAL A 78 15.87 -12.06 -3.24
C VAL A 78 16.96 -11.19 -3.82
N SER A 79 16.68 -9.91 -3.93
CA SER A 79 17.61 -8.88 -4.40
C SER A 79 18.05 -8.00 -3.24
N SER A 80 19.32 -7.63 -3.23
CA SER A 80 19.94 -6.76 -2.25
C SER A 80 20.45 -5.46 -2.91
N PRO A 81 20.89 -4.45 -2.15
CA PRO A 81 21.36 -3.18 -2.71
C PRO A 81 22.55 -3.30 -3.68
N ASP A 82 23.37 -4.33 -3.53
CA ASP A 82 24.52 -4.61 -4.43
C ASP A 82 24.13 -5.38 -5.70
N ALA A 83 22.81 -5.45 -6.01
CA ALA A 83 22.23 -6.14 -7.16
C ALA A 83 22.54 -7.66 -7.23
N LYS A 84 22.96 -8.27 -6.13
CA LYS A 84 23.10 -9.72 -6.05
C LYS A 84 21.74 -10.37 -5.88
N ILE A 85 21.52 -11.43 -6.64
CA ILE A 85 20.30 -12.22 -6.60
C ILE A 85 20.59 -13.55 -5.93
N ALA A 86 19.92 -13.80 -4.81
CA ALA A 86 19.85 -15.14 -4.20
C ALA A 86 18.51 -15.80 -4.54
N THR A 87 18.52 -17.09 -4.80
CA THR A 87 17.29 -17.82 -5.20
C THR A 87 17.04 -19.04 -4.34
N THR A 88 15.77 -19.33 -4.10
CA THR A 88 15.33 -20.55 -3.41
C THR A 88 13.96 -20.99 -3.93
N LYS A 89 13.55 -22.20 -3.52
CA LYS A 89 12.22 -22.73 -3.86
C LYS A 89 11.52 -23.20 -2.60
N LEU A 90 10.24 -23.00 -2.54
CA LEU A 90 9.37 -23.56 -1.51
C LEU A 90 8.11 -24.18 -2.11
N THR A 91 7.49 -25.04 -1.35
CA THR A 91 6.24 -25.67 -1.72
C THR A 91 5.16 -25.28 -0.71
N LEU A 92 4.00 -24.88 -1.23
CA LEU A 92 2.78 -24.59 -0.49
C LEU A 92 1.78 -25.72 -0.73
N GLY A 93 1.34 -26.39 0.35
CA GLY A 93 0.21 -27.33 0.28
C GLY A 93 -1.09 -26.60 -0.11
N ALA A 94 -2.13 -27.35 -0.48
CA ALA A 94 -3.46 -26.82 -0.70
C ALA A 94 -3.96 -26.08 0.56
N TYR A 95 -4.44 -24.85 0.39
CA TYR A 95 -4.95 -23.99 1.46
C TYR A 95 -3.98 -23.75 2.62
N ARG A 96 -2.66 -23.79 2.36
CA ARG A 96 -1.61 -23.63 3.39
C ARG A 96 -0.83 -22.36 3.18
N SER A 97 -0.33 -21.82 4.30
CA SER A 97 0.61 -20.71 4.31
C SER A 97 2.01 -21.16 4.70
N LYS A 98 3.01 -20.38 4.31
CA LYS A 98 4.40 -20.53 4.72
C LYS A 98 5.11 -19.20 4.73
N SER A 99 5.81 -18.90 5.82
CA SER A 99 6.65 -17.71 5.93
C SER A 99 8.07 -17.99 5.45
N PHE A 100 8.71 -16.98 4.91
CA PHE A 100 10.05 -17.00 4.39
C PHE A 100 10.82 -15.76 4.86
N ASP A 101 12.02 -15.95 5.37
CA ASP A 101 12.96 -14.91 5.75
C ASP A 101 13.96 -14.66 4.61
N PRO A 102 13.94 -13.50 3.93
CA PRO A 102 14.91 -13.16 2.90
C PRO A 102 16.36 -13.13 3.41
N GLY A 103 16.56 -12.72 4.68
CA GLY A 103 17.87 -12.66 5.32
C GLY A 103 18.51 -14.03 5.51
N SER A 104 17.73 -15.12 5.40
CA SER A 104 18.27 -16.50 5.46
C SER A 104 19.12 -16.88 4.24
N ILE A 105 18.97 -16.16 3.11
CA ILE A 105 19.69 -16.45 1.85
C ILE A 105 20.43 -15.25 1.27
N SER A 106 20.24 -14.05 1.82
CA SER A 106 20.89 -12.82 1.36
C SER A 106 21.42 -12.00 2.54
N SER A 107 22.49 -11.25 2.34
CA SER A 107 23.21 -10.51 3.40
C SER A 107 22.92 -9.01 3.43
N GLY A 108 21.94 -8.52 2.71
CA GLY A 108 21.54 -7.11 2.68
C GLY A 108 20.96 -6.59 3.99
N SER A 109 20.78 -5.27 4.10
CA SER A 109 20.01 -4.63 5.19
C SER A 109 18.54 -4.55 4.86
N TYR A 110 18.22 -4.34 3.57
CA TYR A 110 16.88 -4.35 2.98
C TYR A 110 16.85 -5.25 1.77
N PHE A 111 15.68 -5.78 1.46
CA PHE A 111 15.47 -6.74 0.38
C PHE A 111 14.29 -6.38 -0.50
N GLY A 112 14.48 -6.58 -1.81
CA GLY A 112 13.40 -6.78 -2.77
C GLY A 112 13.21 -8.27 -3.01
N VAL A 113 11.97 -8.74 -3.01
CA VAL A 113 11.63 -10.14 -3.22
C VAL A 113 10.71 -10.26 -4.43
N SER A 114 11.03 -11.16 -5.35
CA SER A 114 10.12 -11.60 -6.38
C SER A 114 9.81 -13.09 -6.21
N ALA A 115 8.53 -13.43 -6.24
CA ALA A 115 8.06 -14.79 -6.06
C ALA A 115 7.22 -15.21 -7.26
N GLN A 116 7.67 -16.24 -7.99
CA GLN A 116 6.98 -16.79 -9.15
C GLN A 116 6.32 -18.12 -8.80
N PHE A 117 5.08 -18.31 -9.23
CA PHE A 117 4.25 -19.47 -8.93
C PHE A 117 3.94 -20.29 -10.18
N ASN A 118 3.80 -21.62 -10.02
CA ASN A 118 3.37 -22.54 -11.08
C ASN A 118 1.84 -22.56 -11.28
N GLY A 119 1.15 -21.47 -11.08
CA GLY A 119 -0.30 -21.35 -11.22
C GLY A 119 -0.81 -20.14 -10.46
N THR A 120 -2.12 -20.01 -10.36
CA THR A 120 -2.81 -18.91 -9.70
C THR A 120 -3.28 -19.28 -8.29
N GLY A 121 -3.88 -18.35 -7.55
CA GLY A 121 -4.43 -18.58 -6.23
C GLY A 121 -3.40 -18.51 -5.11
N VAL A 122 -2.29 -17.79 -5.31
CA VAL A 122 -1.35 -17.47 -4.23
C VAL A 122 -1.38 -15.97 -3.97
N ILE A 123 -1.47 -15.62 -2.70
CA ILE A 123 -1.29 -14.25 -2.22
C ILE A 123 -0.06 -14.19 -1.32
N ALA A 124 0.52 -13.02 -1.17
CA ALA A 124 1.64 -12.80 -0.26
C ALA A 124 1.48 -11.48 0.49
N GLN A 125 1.99 -11.47 1.69
CA GLN A 125 2.11 -10.28 2.53
C GLN A 125 3.47 -10.25 3.18
N GLU A 126 3.97 -9.08 3.43
CA GLU A 126 5.16 -8.84 4.23
C GLU A 126 4.77 -8.36 5.62
N SER A 127 5.59 -8.68 6.59
CA SER A 127 5.41 -8.28 7.98
C SER A 127 6.74 -8.30 8.72
N LEU A 128 6.86 -7.61 9.85
CA LEU A 128 7.90 -7.90 10.81
C LEU A 128 7.58 -9.18 11.59
N MET A 129 8.61 -9.88 12.05
CA MET A 129 8.46 -11.12 12.82
C MET A 129 7.62 -10.91 14.09
N ASN A 130 7.72 -9.73 14.72
CA ASN A 130 6.90 -9.36 15.88
C ASN A 130 5.48 -8.88 15.52
N GLY A 131 5.16 -8.79 14.22
CA GLY A 131 3.86 -8.35 13.73
C GLY A 131 3.57 -6.87 13.94
N GLN A 132 4.58 -6.01 14.03
CA GLN A 132 4.39 -4.56 14.17
C GLN A 132 3.76 -3.92 12.93
N TYR A 133 3.98 -4.47 11.75
CA TYR A 133 3.25 -4.10 10.54
C TYR A 133 2.91 -5.33 9.68
N VAL A 134 1.92 -5.16 8.83
CA VAL A 134 1.60 -6.09 7.75
C VAL A 134 1.25 -5.28 6.51
N SER A 135 1.84 -5.62 5.38
CA SER A 135 1.57 -4.96 4.09
C SER A 135 1.46 -6.01 2.98
N PRO A 136 0.52 -5.90 2.04
CA PRO A 136 0.41 -6.85 0.93
C PRO A 136 1.55 -6.68 -0.07
N CYS A 137 2.07 -7.79 -0.59
CA CYS A 137 2.92 -7.76 -1.78
C CYS A 137 2.08 -7.47 -3.03
N ILE A 138 2.68 -6.92 -4.07
CA ILE A 138 1.98 -6.48 -5.28
C ILE A 138 2.32 -7.37 -6.48
N SER A 139 1.41 -7.45 -7.46
CA SER A 139 1.58 -8.31 -8.64
C SER A 139 2.28 -7.62 -9.83
N SER A 140 2.45 -6.31 -9.77
CA SER A 140 3.08 -5.52 -10.84
C SER A 140 3.77 -4.29 -10.27
N GLY A 141 4.84 -3.86 -10.93
CA GLY A 141 5.44 -2.56 -10.63
C GLY A 141 4.55 -1.40 -11.08
N SER A 142 4.75 -0.25 -10.47
CA SER A 142 3.99 0.97 -10.71
C SER A 142 4.78 1.97 -11.56
N ARG A 143 4.09 2.80 -12.33
CA ARG A 143 4.69 3.99 -12.98
C ARG A 143 4.52 5.26 -12.14
N GLU A 144 3.53 5.30 -11.31
CA GLU A 144 3.35 6.33 -10.29
C GLU A 144 3.08 5.66 -8.95
N TRP A 145 3.67 6.21 -7.91
CA TRP A 145 3.46 5.77 -6.54
C TRP A 145 3.29 6.99 -5.64
N TYR A 146 2.37 6.91 -4.72
CA TYR A 146 2.07 7.97 -3.76
C TYR A 146 2.15 7.43 -2.34
N GLY A 147 2.76 8.20 -1.44
CA GLY A 147 2.76 7.94 -0.01
C GLY A 147 2.55 9.23 0.76
N ALA A 148 1.82 9.16 1.87
CA ALA A 148 1.60 10.31 2.73
C ALA A 148 1.93 9.98 4.19
N GLY A 149 2.51 10.94 4.92
CA GLY A 149 2.77 10.83 6.35
C GLY A 149 4.19 10.46 6.74
N PHE A 150 5.17 10.61 5.84
CA PHE A 150 6.59 10.44 6.21
C PHE A 150 7.05 11.48 7.20
N ASP A 151 8.01 11.09 8.03
CA ASP A 151 8.66 11.93 9.02
C ASP A 151 10.17 11.79 8.89
N THR A 152 10.88 12.91 8.78
CA THR A 152 12.35 12.97 8.68
C THR A 152 12.96 13.76 9.86
N LYS A 153 12.23 13.90 10.95
CA LYS A 153 12.74 14.50 12.17
C LYS A 153 13.90 13.70 12.76
N VAL A 154 14.68 14.34 13.59
CA VAL A 154 15.77 13.68 14.31
C VAL A 154 15.27 12.44 15.04
N GLY A 155 15.93 11.29 14.80
CA GLY A 155 15.51 10.00 15.34
C GLY A 155 14.45 9.25 14.53
N SER A 156 14.03 9.81 13.37
CA SER A 156 13.15 9.14 12.41
C SER A 156 13.86 8.94 11.07
N LEU A 157 13.54 7.84 10.39
CA LEU A 157 13.89 7.59 9.00
C LEU A 157 12.61 7.51 8.17
N GLY A 158 12.37 8.52 7.36
CA GLY A 158 11.38 8.47 6.28
C GLY A 158 12.07 8.13 4.98
N ALA A 159 11.80 6.97 4.41
CA ALA A 159 12.52 6.49 3.23
C ALA A 159 11.60 5.80 2.22
N LEU A 160 12.10 5.63 1.00
CA LEU A 160 11.48 4.77 -0.02
C LEU A 160 12.38 3.57 -0.27
N SER A 161 11.84 2.38 -0.13
CA SER A 161 12.44 1.15 -0.63
C SER A 161 11.97 0.92 -2.05
N ILE A 162 12.90 0.85 -2.98
CA ILE A 162 12.63 0.79 -4.42
C ILE A 162 13.33 -0.42 -5.01
N TYR A 163 12.53 -1.38 -5.44
CA TYR A 163 13.01 -2.62 -6.06
C TYR A 163 12.78 -2.59 -7.57
N ASN A 164 13.86 -2.80 -8.32
CA ASN A 164 13.82 -3.01 -9.76
C ASN A 164 13.87 -4.52 -10.08
N PRO A 165 12.75 -5.18 -10.37
CA PRO A 165 12.74 -6.61 -10.66
C PRO A 165 13.27 -6.96 -12.06
N THR A 166 13.56 -5.97 -12.91
CA THR A 166 14.01 -6.19 -14.30
C THR A 166 15.54 -6.15 -14.40
N GLY A 167 16.10 -6.75 -15.45
CA GLY A 167 17.55 -6.73 -15.70
C GLY A 167 18.09 -5.41 -16.25
N THR A 168 17.22 -4.43 -16.56
CA THR A 168 17.64 -3.13 -17.12
C THR A 168 17.47 -2.02 -16.09
N PRO A 169 18.33 -0.99 -16.07
CA PRO A 169 18.16 0.14 -15.18
C PRO A 169 16.84 0.87 -15.41
N ALA A 170 16.19 1.22 -14.33
CA ALA A 170 14.99 2.06 -14.31
C ALA A 170 15.35 3.48 -13.89
N VAL A 171 14.56 4.47 -14.30
CA VAL A 171 14.78 5.89 -13.99
C VAL A 171 13.50 6.47 -13.41
N LEU A 172 13.62 7.27 -12.36
CA LEU A 172 12.48 7.87 -11.67
C LEU A 172 12.77 9.31 -11.20
N ASN A 173 11.68 10.02 -10.91
CA ASN A 173 11.68 11.28 -10.18
C ASN A 173 10.89 11.12 -8.88
N ILE A 174 11.37 11.79 -7.83
CA ILE A 174 10.64 11.91 -6.56
C ILE A 174 10.37 13.39 -6.31
N VAL A 175 9.11 13.70 -6.05
CA VAL A 175 8.68 15.01 -5.58
C VAL A 175 7.96 14.86 -4.26
N SER A 176 8.10 15.87 -3.41
CA SER A 176 7.53 15.87 -2.07
C SER A 176 6.59 17.03 -1.86
N PHE A 177 5.59 16.81 -1.03
CA PHE A 177 4.65 17.80 -0.54
C PHE A 177 4.80 17.88 0.96
N THR A 178 4.88 19.08 1.49
CA THR A 178 5.01 19.35 2.93
C THR A 178 3.91 20.30 3.36
N PRO A 179 3.70 20.55 4.65
CA PRO A 179 2.76 21.58 5.09
C PRO A 179 3.03 22.97 4.52
N THR A 180 4.28 23.23 4.11
CA THR A 180 4.72 24.52 3.55
C THR A 180 4.77 24.54 2.02
N GLY A 181 4.41 23.43 1.34
CA GLY A 181 4.32 23.37 -0.11
C GLY A 181 5.17 22.29 -0.78
N TYR A 182 5.35 22.45 -2.08
CA TYR A 182 6.03 21.50 -2.98
C TYR A 182 7.55 21.62 -2.91
N VAL A 183 8.23 20.46 -2.90
CA VAL A 183 9.69 20.34 -2.89
C VAL A 183 10.13 19.29 -3.91
N ALA A 184 11.05 19.65 -4.80
CA ALA A 184 11.62 18.74 -5.80
C ALA A 184 13.16 18.83 -5.77
N PRO A 185 13.83 18.15 -4.84
CA PRO A 185 15.28 18.18 -4.74
C PRO A 185 15.96 17.65 -6.01
N ALA A 186 16.98 18.33 -6.49
CA ALA A 186 17.70 17.92 -7.69
C ALA A 186 18.27 16.49 -7.62
N PRO A 187 18.83 16.00 -6.48
CA PRO A 187 19.29 14.62 -6.36
C PRO A 187 18.21 13.55 -6.51
N PHE A 188 16.93 13.93 -6.37
CA PHE A 188 15.80 13.03 -6.54
C PHE A 188 15.20 13.07 -7.96
N GLN A 189 15.82 13.79 -8.88
CA GLN A 189 15.38 13.88 -10.27
C GLN A 189 16.29 13.06 -11.18
N GLY A 190 15.71 12.21 -12.03
CA GLY A 190 16.46 11.32 -12.91
C GLY A 190 17.23 10.23 -12.16
N LEU A 191 16.78 9.86 -10.96
CA LEU A 191 17.43 8.83 -10.16
C LEU A 191 17.40 7.48 -10.87
N SER A 192 18.54 6.83 -11.00
CA SER A 192 18.67 5.52 -11.66
C SER A 192 18.73 4.40 -10.63
N ILE A 193 17.88 3.40 -10.80
CA ILE A 193 17.88 2.16 -10.01
C ILE A 193 18.43 1.03 -10.90
N PRO A 194 19.57 0.43 -10.55
CA PRO A 194 20.16 -0.66 -11.33
C PRO A 194 19.19 -1.84 -11.51
N GLY A 195 19.41 -2.64 -12.55
CA GLY A 195 18.63 -3.86 -12.74
C GLY A 195 18.85 -4.85 -11.60
N HIS A 196 17.79 -5.50 -11.17
CA HIS A 196 17.77 -6.48 -10.07
C HIS A 196 18.24 -5.92 -8.71
N ALA A 197 18.29 -4.59 -8.54
CA ALA A 197 18.69 -3.98 -7.28
C ALA A 197 17.49 -3.55 -6.45
N GLU A 198 17.65 -3.61 -5.15
CA GLU A 198 16.86 -2.88 -4.17
C GLU A 198 17.63 -1.64 -3.74
N SER A 199 16.98 -0.52 -3.55
CA SER A 199 17.60 0.74 -3.14
C SER A 199 16.74 1.44 -2.08
N LEU A 200 17.32 1.76 -0.95
CA LEU A 200 16.68 2.58 0.08
C LEU A 200 17.04 4.05 -0.16
N ILE A 201 16.04 4.89 -0.41
CA ILE A 201 16.21 6.33 -0.65
C ILE A 201 15.73 7.09 0.59
N ASP A 202 16.69 7.57 1.37
CA ASP A 202 16.41 8.41 2.54
C ASP A 202 15.88 9.77 2.11
N LEU A 203 14.63 10.08 2.48
CA LEU A 203 14.02 11.38 2.22
C LEU A 203 14.67 12.47 3.07
N GLY A 204 15.13 12.13 4.27
CA GLY A 204 15.79 13.05 5.21
C GLY A 204 17.10 13.61 4.69
N ALA A 205 17.77 12.90 3.77
CA ALA A 205 18.98 13.41 3.11
C ALA A 205 18.76 14.71 2.33
N GLN A 206 17.52 15.00 1.92
CA GLN A 206 17.16 16.20 1.14
C GLN A 206 16.03 17.01 1.77
N ILE A 207 15.22 16.42 2.63
CA ILE A 207 14.05 17.05 3.27
C ILE A 207 14.23 16.90 4.78
N VAL A 208 15.11 17.73 5.33
CA VAL A 208 15.59 17.61 6.71
C VAL A 208 14.56 18.14 7.70
N ASP A 209 14.40 17.43 8.82
CA ASP A 209 13.64 17.85 10.02
C ASP A 209 12.19 18.26 9.69
N ARG A 210 11.49 17.41 8.97
CA ARG A 210 10.09 17.64 8.58
C ARG A 210 9.20 16.50 9.03
N ALA A 211 8.01 16.86 9.49
CA ALA A 211 6.90 15.94 9.66
C ALA A 211 5.89 16.10 8.51
N ASP A 212 5.00 15.12 8.37
CA ASP A 212 3.88 15.19 7.43
C ASP A 212 4.28 15.37 5.96
N ILE A 213 5.32 14.67 5.55
CA ILE A 213 5.76 14.66 4.17
C ILE A 213 4.90 13.67 3.37
N ALA A 214 4.39 14.10 2.23
CA ALA A 214 3.89 13.19 1.21
C ALA A 214 4.83 13.18 0.02
N VAL A 215 4.90 12.05 -0.68
CA VAL A 215 5.73 11.90 -1.86
C VAL A 215 4.92 11.40 -3.05
N ARG A 216 5.33 11.82 -4.23
CA ARG A 216 4.95 11.21 -5.50
C ARG A 216 6.22 10.76 -6.20
N VAL A 217 6.26 9.48 -6.53
CA VAL A 217 7.29 8.90 -7.39
C VAL A 217 6.73 8.75 -8.79
N THR A 218 7.44 9.24 -9.79
CA THR A 218 7.10 9.06 -11.21
C THR A 218 8.21 8.28 -11.88
N VAL A 219 7.91 7.08 -12.38
CA VAL A 219 8.86 6.23 -13.09
C VAL A 219 8.90 6.67 -14.55
N LEU A 220 10.02 7.23 -14.96
CA LEU A 220 10.25 7.74 -16.31
C LEU A 220 10.57 6.60 -17.29
N ARG A 221 11.31 5.60 -16.80
CA ARG A 221 11.72 4.42 -17.58
C ARG A 221 11.72 3.18 -16.71
N GLY A 222 11.24 2.06 -17.25
CA GLY A 222 11.17 0.78 -16.57
C GLY A 222 9.86 0.60 -15.77
N SER A 223 9.89 -0.33 -14.83
CA SER A 223 8.80 -0.63 -13.89
C SER A 223 9.41 -0.94 -12.54
N LEU A 224 8.94 -0.30 -11.49
CA LEU A 224 9.52 -0.37 -10.15
C LEU A 224 8.46 -0.81 -9.13
N VAL A 225 8.90 -1.60 -8.17
CA VAL A 225 8.14 -1.92 -6.96
C VAL A 225 8.60 -0.95 -5.88
N ILE A 226 7.68 -0.24 -5.27
CA ILE A 226 7.99 0.85 -4.35
C ILE A 226 7.22 0.65 -3.07
N ALA A 227 7.91 0.79 -1.94
CA ALA A 227 7.30 0.86 -0.61
C ALA A 227 7.80 2.10 0.13
N GLY A 228 6.92 2.71 0.92
CA GLY A 228 7.32 3.67 1.94
C GLY A 228 7.83 2.93 3.17
N VAL A 229 8.94 3.38 3.73
CA VAL A 229 9.52 2.89 4.99
C VAL A 229 9.54 4.06 5.97
N GLN A 230 9.00 3.85 7.15
CA GLN A 230 9.06 4.81 8.25
C GLN A 230 9.60 4.12 9.49
N GLU A 231 10.70 4.63 10.02
CA GLU A 231 11.25 4.20 11.29
C GLU A 231 11.22 5.34 12.29
N SER A 232 10.99 5.01 13.55
CA SER A 232 11.04 5.94 14.66
C SER A 232 11.45 5.20 15.93
N GLY A 233 12.64 5.45 16.42
CA GLY A 233 13.26 4.66 17.48
C GLY A 233 13.40 3.18 17.08
N SER A 234 12.82 2.27 17.83
CA SER A 234 12.81 0.84 17.54
C SER A 234 11.63 0.38 16.65
N ASN A 235 10.77 1.31 16.23
CA ASN A 235 9.56 0.99 15.49
C ASN A 235 9.78 1.17 14.01
N GLN A 236 9.31 0.20 13.22
CA GLN A 236 9.31 0.25 11.77
C GLN A 236 7.91 0.02 11.23
N SER A 237 7.55 0.73 10.17
CA SER A 237 6.33 0.53 9.41
C SER A 237 6.66 0.60 7.92
N VAL A 238 6.06 -0.29 7.13
CA VAL A 238 6.23 -0.34 5.69
C VAL A 238 4.88 -0.25 4.99
N MET A 239 4.80 0.50 3.93
CA MET A 239 3.61 0.72 3.12
C MET A 239 3.93 0.44 1.65
N THR A 240 3.60 -0.75 1.17
CA THR A 240 3.78 -1.11 -0.24
C THR A 240 2.67 -0.60 -1.13
N GLN A 241 1.46 -0.45 -0.57
CA GLN A 241 0.34 0.09 -1.33
C GLN A 241 0.51 1.59 -1.56
N SER A 242 0.24 2.02 -2.80
CA SER A 242 0.20 3.43 -3.14
C SER A 242 -1.06 4.09 -2.57
N SER A 243 -0.89 5.23 -1.93
CA SER A 243 -1.99 6.13 -1.55
C SER A 243 -2.41 6.99 -2.75
N GLU A 244 -2.83 6.36 -3.86
CA GLU A 244 -3.26 7.08 -5.04
C GLU A 244 -4.36 8.09 -4.72
N PRO A 245 -4.34 9.28 -5.37
CA PRO A 245 -5.34 10.30 -5.11
C PRO A 245 -6.75 9.80 -5.46
N GLN A 246 -7.67 9.83 -4.49
CA GLN A 246 -9.06 9.39 -4.62
C GLN A 246 -10.04 10.48 -4.15
N LYS A 247 -11.28 10.43 -4.64
CA LYS A 247 -12.37 11.31 -4.19
C LYS A 247 -13.13 10.74 -2.98
N LEU A 248 -13.04 9.44 -2.78
CA LEU A 248 -13.66 8.72 -1.68
C LEU A 248 -12.67 7.69 -1.14
N VAL A 249 -12.38 7.76 0.14
CA VAL A 249 -11.56 6.79 0.86
C VAL A 249 -12.29 6.35 2.11
N THR A 250 -12.23 5.06 2.43
CA THR A 250 -12.79 4.51 3.67
C THR A 250 -11.73 3.70 4.41
N TYR A 251 -11.54 4.03 5.68
CA TYR A 251 -10.78 3.22 6.65
C TYR A 251 -11.82 2.51 7.54
N PRO A 252 -11.98 1.19 7.42
CA PRO A 252 -13.03 0.44 8.11
C PRO A 252 -12.91 0.47 9.63
N ALA A 253 -11.68 0.53 10.13
CA ALA A 253 -11.39 0.54 11.54
C ALA A 253 -10.29 1.54 11.87
N VAL A 254 -10.59 2.42 12.82
CA VAL A 254 -9.67 3.42 13.40
C VAL A 254 -9.87 3.39 14.90
N SER A 255 -8.80 3.30 15.67
CA SER A 255 -8.91 3.35 17.13
C SER A 255 -9.25 4.75 17.60
N THR A 256 -10.25 4.87 18.48
CA THR A 256 -10.63 6.11 19.16
C THR A 256 -10.15 6.13 20.62
N ALA A 257 -9.34 5.15 21.03
CA ALA A 257 -8.81 5.10 22.39
C ALA A 257 -7.93 6.32 22.68
N ALA A 258 -8.06 6.90 23.87
CA ALA A 258 -7.29 8.09 24.28
C ALA A 258 -5.75 7.83 24.28
N SER A 259 -5.34 6.57 24.50
CA SER A 259 -3.93 6.15 24.46
C SER A 259 -3.42 5.84 23.04
N ALA A 260 -4.30 5.83 22.03
CA ALA A 260 -3.95 5.56 20.66
C ALA A 260 -3.70 6.85 19.88
N LEU A 261 -2.67 6.86 19.08
CA LEU A 261 -2.51 7.85 18.03
C LEU A 261 -3.31 7.38 16.82
N SER A 262 -4.29 8.15 16.37
CA SER A 262 -5.02 7.91 15.13
C SER A 262 -5.12 9.22 14.36
N VAL A 263 -4.31 9.32 13.31
CA VAL A 263 -4.14 10.54 12.51
C VAL A 263 -4.31 10.21 11.04
N ILE A 264 -5.22 10.92 10.40
CA ILE A 264 -5.33 10.90 8.94
C ILE A 264 -4.32 11.89 8.37
N ARG A 265 -3.53 11.44 7.42
CA ARG A 265 -2.64 12.26 6.62
C ARG A 265 -3.30 12.52 5.28
N LEU A 266 -3.41 13.77 4.90
CA LEU A 266 -4.06 14.22 3.67
C LEU A 266 -3.03 14.95 2.82
N ALA A 267 -2.92 14.61 1.55
CA ALA A 267 -1.98 15.24 0.64
C ALA A 267 -2.68 15.66 -0.65
N ASN A 268 -2.51 16.92 -1.00
CA ASN A 268 -3.00 17.50 -2.23
C ASN A 268 -1.83 17.75 -3.19
N SER A 269 -1.69 16.88 -4.18
CA SER A 269 -0.63 16.99 -5.19
C SER A 269 -1.00 17.93 -6.38
N ARG A 270 -2.07 18.71 -6.26
CA ARG A 270 -2.61 19.56 -7.31
C ARG A 270 -2.45 21.04 -6.98
N ASN A 271 -2.57 21.89 -8.02
CA ASN A 271 -2.38 23.34 -7.95
C ASN A 271 -3.62 24.12 -7.48
N ARG A 272 -4.57 23.48 -6.83
CA ARG A 272 -5.80 24.13 -6.32
C ARG A 272 -6.15 23.51 -4.98
N ASP A 273 -6.60 24.34 -4.07
CA ASP A 273 -7.07 23.92 -2.76
C ASP A 273 -8.23 22.92 -2.86
N VAL A 274 -8.29 22.04 -1.90
CA VAL A 274 -9.34 21.02 -1.76
C VAL A 274 -9.79 21.00 -0.32
N THR A 275 -11.10 20.90 -0.10
CA THR A 275 -11.64 20.56 1.22
C THR A 275 -11.96 19.07 1.27
N ALA A 276 -11.41 18.39 2.25
CA ALA A 276 -11.74 17.01 2.59
C ALA A 276 -12.85 17.01 3.64
N HIS A 277 -13.96 16.35 3.36
CA HIS A 277 -15.06 16.13 4.30
C HIS A 277 -14.84 14.80 4.98
N VAL A 278 -14.54 14.83 6.27
CA VAL A 278 -14.26 13.64 7.09
C VAL A 278 -15.51 13.29 7.88
N LYS A 279 -15.94 12.03 7.74
CA LYS A 279 -16.99 11.41 8.54
C LYS A 279 -16.37 10.33 9.39
N VAL A 280 -16.49 10.42 10.71
CA VAL A 280 -16.14 9.38 11.67
C VAL A 280 -17.43 8.78 12.21
N ASP A 281 -17.55 7.45 12.13
CA ASP A 281 -18.76 6.72 12.51
C ASP A 281 -18.34 5.59 13.45
N ASP A 282 -18.67 5.69 14.73
CA ASP A 282 -18.37 4.67 15.74
C ASP A 282 -19.58 3.73 16.02
N GLY A 283 -20.61 3.84 15.21
CA GLY A 283 -21.77 2.96 15.21
C GLY A 283 -22.69 3.18 16.40
N ALA A 284 -22.24 2.90 17.61
CA ALA A 284 -23.07 2.94 18.82
C ALA A 284 -23.22 4.35 19.40
N TYR A 285 -22.22 5.20 19.23
CA TYR A 285 -22.14 6.53 19.87
C TYR A 285 -22.39 7.69 18.90
N GLY A 286 -22.48 7.40 17.60
CA GLY A 286 -22.94 8.33 16.60
C GLY A 286 -21.92 8.70 15.52
N VAL A 287 -22.22 9.80 14.83
CA VAL A 287 -21.45 10.24 13.65
C VAL A 287 -20.94 11.66 13.90
N VAL A 288 -19.63 11.82 13.78
CA VAL A 288 -18.97 13.13 13.80
C VAL A 288 -18.52 13.49 12.38
N LYS A 289 -18.76 14.73 11.97
CA LYS A 289 -18.34 15.24 10.66
C LYS A 289 -17.56 16.54 10.85
N PHE A 290 -16.48 16.69 10.11
CA PHE A 290 -15.70 17.93 10.08
C PHE A 290 -15.01 18.09 8.74
N ASP A 291 -14.65 19.32 8.42
CA ASP A 291 -13.97 19.68 7.18
C ASP A 291 -12.50 19.98 7.46
N VAL A 292 -11.65 19.50 6.53
CA VAL A 292 -10.20 19.72 6.58
C VAL A 292 -9.79 20.42 5.28
N PRO A 293 -9.41 21.70 5.32
CA PRO A 293 -8.84 22.37 4.17
C PRO A 293 -7.44 21.84 3.89
N VAL A 294 -7.20 21.41 2.66
CA VAL A 294 -5.91 20.91 2.17
C VAL A 294 -5.43 21.84 1.07
N PRO A 295 -4.49 22.77 1.35
CA PRO A 295 -4.00 23.72 0.38
C PRO A 295 -3.35 23.06 -0.84
N ALA A 296 -3.21 23.80 -1.92
CA ALA A 296 -2.53 23.34 -3.13
C ALA A 296 -1.09 22.90 -2.82
N TYR A 297 -0.68 21.77 -3.40
CA TYR A 297 0.67 21.21 -3.26
C TYR A 297 1.14 21.04 -1.80
N SER A 298 0.24 20.72 -0.89
CA SER A 298 0.57 20.61 0.53
C SER A 298 0.02 19.35 1.19
N THR A 299 0.42 19.16 2.44
CA THR A 299 -0.07 18.12 3.34
C THR A 299 -0.72 18.72 4.57
N VAL A 300 -1.70 18.02 5.10
CA VAL A 300 -2.38 18.37 6.35
C VAL A 300 -2.66 17.09 7.12
N GLN A 301 -2.62 17.17 8.45
CA GLN A 301 -3.04 16.09 9.32
C GLN A 301 -4.37 16.40 10.01
N ALA A 302 -5.18 15.37 10.22
CA ALA A 302 -6.41 15.43 11.00
C ALA A 302 -6.38 14.35 12.07
N SER A 303 -6.35 14.76 13.34
CA SER A 303 -6.39 13.82 14.47
C SER A 303 -7.82 13.31 14.67
N ILE A 304 -7.95 12.00 14.80
CA ILE A 304 -9.21 11.32 15.15
C ILE A 304 -9.28 11.11 16.66
N SER A 305 -8.16 10.81 17.29
CA SER A 305 -8.01 10.65 18.74
C SER A 305 -7.05 11.74 19.27
N PRO A 306 -7.34 12.44 20.33
CA PRO A 306 -8.51 12.43 21.20
C PRO A 306 -9.51 13.54 20.83
N ASN A 307 -10.37 13.30 19.85
CA ASN A 307 -11.45 14.23 19.54
C ASN A 307 -12.55 14.05 20.59
N THR A 308 -12.85 15.11 21.38
CA THR A 308 -13.82 15.07 22.47
C THR A 308 -15.26 14.77 21.99
N ALA A 309 -15.54 14.93 20.70
CA ALA A 309 -16.83 14.60 20.10
C ALA A 309 -16.95 13.12 19.70
N ILE A 310 -15.85 12.35 19.78
CA ILE A 310 -15.81 10.93 19.45
C ILE A 310 -15.63 10.15 20.76
N ALA A 311 -16.44 9.10 20.96
CA ALA A 311 -16.33 8.29 22.17
C ALA A 311 -14.95 7.64 22.30
N ALA A 312 -14.34 7.77 23.47
CA ALA A 312 -13.03 7.18 23.75
C ALA A 312 -13.15 5.66 23.94
N GLY A 313 -12.19 4.92 23.43
CA GLY A 313 -12.03 3.49 23.71
C GLY A 313 -12.68 2.55 22.72
N GLY A 314 -13.24 3.06 21.63
CA GLY A 314 -13.91 2.27 20.59
C GLY A 314 -13.08 2.07 19.31
N ILE A 315 -13.74 1.50 18.32
CA ILE A 315 -13.29 1.40 16.93
C ILE A 315 -14.33 2.10 16.08
N ALA A 316 -13.90 3.11 15.32
CA ALA A 316 -14.73 3.85 14.39
C ALA A 316 -14.34 3.54 12.94
N SER A 317 -15.27 3.70 12.01
CA SER A 317 -14.93 3.80 10.60
C SER A 317 -14.73 5.26 10.22
N VAL A 318 -13.83 5.53 9.27
CA VAL A 318 -13.57 6.87 8.76
C VAL A 318 -13.76 6.89 7.27
N THR A 319 -14.65 7.77 6.80
CA THR A 319 -14.88 8.03 5.38
C THR A 319 -14.45 9.46 5.07
N ILE A 320 -13.63 9.60 4.04
CA ILE A 320 -13.13 10.88 3.55
C ILE A 320 -13.65 11.09 2.14
N THR A 321 -14.33 12.21 1.91
CA THR A 321 -14.80 12.60 0.57
C THR A 321 -14.22 13.96 0.18
N ALA A 322 -13.92 14.12 -1.10
CA ALA A 322 -13.43 15.39 -1.63
C ALA A 322 -13.91 15.61 -3.07
N LYS A 323 -14.14 16.86 -3.45
CA LYS A 323 -14.53 17.20 -4.85
C LYS A 323 -13.44 16.83 -5.85
N ARG A 324 -12.18 16.84 -5.44
CA ARG A 324 -11.00 16.47 -6.23
C ARG A 324 -10.23 15.39 -5.54
N PRO A 325 -9.58 14.49 -6.30
CA PRO A 325 -8.80 13.42 -5.69
C PRO A 325 -7.66 13.96 -4.82
N ILE A 326 -7.50 13.37 -3.63
CA ILE A 326 -6.41 13.59 -2.68
C ILE A 326 -5.82 12.25 -2.27
N SER A 327 -4.54 12.23 -1.97
CA SER A 327 -3.89 11.06 -1.36
C SER A 327 -4.12 11.07 0.13
N THR A 328 -4.40 9.90 0.69
CA THR A 328 -4.59 9.76 2.14
C THR A 328 -3.85 8.56 2.69
N SER A 329 -3.40 8.64 3.91
CA SER A 329 -2.99 7.50 4.72
C SER A 329 -3.49 7.66 6.15
N LEU A 330 -3.62 6.55 6.85
CA LEU A 330 -3.94 6.48 8.26
C LEU A 330 -2.67 6.07 9.00
N VAL A 331 -2.25 6.89 9.95
CA VAL A 331 -1.23 6.53 10.93
C VAL A 331 -1.96 6.19 12.23
N THR A 332 -1.78 4.97 12.71
CA THR A 332 -2.37 4.52 13.97
C THR A 332 -1.31 3.85 14.82
N GLY A 333 -1.40 4.01 16.13
CA GLY A 333 -0.38 3.43 16.99
C GLY A 333 -0.40 3.94 18.41
N THR A 334 0.67 3.64 19.10
CA THR A 334 1.02 4.20 20.41
C THR A 334 2.39 4.87 20.32
N THR A 335 2.85 5.47 21.41
CA THR A 335 4.24 5.96 21.51
C THR A 335 5.29 4.87 21.32
N LYS A 336 4.90 3.58 21.37
CA LYS A 336 5.77 2.41 21.23
C LYS A 336 5.75 1.77 19.85
N GLY A 337 4.78 2.12 18.98
CA GLY A 337 4.68 1.56 17.65
C GLY A 337 3.65 2.28 16.81
N LEU A 338 3.99 2.54 15.57
CA LEU A 338 3.12 3.15 14.57
C LEU A 338 2.86 2.17 13.45
N ASN A 339 1.62 2.04 13.05
CA ASN A 339 1.22 1.38 11.82
C ASN A 339 0.82 2.44 10.80
N TRP A 340 1.30 2.26 9.61
CA TRP A 340 1.05 3.14 8.49
C TRP A 340 0.20 2.41 7.45
N ILE A 341 -1.00 2.89 7.24
CA ILE A 341 -2.02 2.22 6.42
C ILE A 341 -2.31 3.11 5.21
N ALA A 342 -1.98 2.61 4.02
CA ALA A 342 -2.44 3.24 2.78
C ALA A 342 -3.95 3.12 2.62
N SER A 343 -4.54 4.01 1.83
CA SER A 343 -5.91 3.84 1.37
C SER A 343 -6.00 2.61 0.49
N THR A 344 -6.78 1.63 0.89
CA THR A 344 -7.01 0.42 0.10
C THR A 344 -8.21 0.65 -0.82
N PRO A 345 -8.09 0.41 -2.13
CA PRO A 345 -9.24 0.46 -3.02
C PRO A 345 -10.26 -0.62 -2.64
N ALA A 346 -11.53 -0.30 -2.80
CA ALA A 346 -12.59 -1.27 -2.58
C ALA A 346 -12.54 -2.39 -3.64
N SER A 347 -12.92 -3.58 -3.24
CA SER A 347 -12.86 -4.82 -4.04
C SER A 347 -14.17 -5.58 -3.93
N SER A 348 -14.43 -6.49 -4.87
CA SER A 348 -15.52 -7.47 -4.72
C SER A 348 -15.08 -8.68 -3.89
N THR A 349 -13.79 -8.92 -3.74
CA THR A 349 -13.27 -10.08 -3.00
C THR A 349 -12.15 -9.66 -2.06
N VAL A 350 -12.21 -10.16 -0.84
CA VAL A 350 -11.18 -9.97 0.19
C VAL A 350 -10.82 -11.33 0.75
N VAL A 351 -9.53 -11.64 0.84
CA VAL A 351 -9.04 -12.84 1.53
C VAL A 351 -8.32 -12.44 2.80
N VAL A 352 -8.71 -13.07 3.89
CA VAL A 352 -8.16 -12.82 5.23
C VAL A 352 -7.37 -14.05 5.67
N THR A 353 -6.14 -13.83 6.09
CA THR A 353 -5.27 -14.87 6.67
C THR A 353 -4.62 -14.34 7.94
N ASP A 354 -4.40 -15.20 8.92
CA ASP A 354 -3.55 -14.90 10.09
C ASP A 354 -2.40 -15.90 10.18
N PRO A 355 -1.42 -15.82 9.25
CA PRO A 355 -0.36 -16.83 9.15
C PRO A 355 0.63 -16.80 10.33
N LEU A 356 0.74 -15.65 11.01
CA LEU A 356 1.67 -15.46 12.11
C LEU A 356 1.03 -15.67 13.48
N LYS A 357 -0.25 -16.04 13.54
CA LYS A 357 -1.03 -16.16 14.79
C LYS A 357 -0.94 -14.90 15.65
N LEU A 358 -1.04 -13.74 15.01
CA LEU A 358 -0.87 -12.43 15.65
C LEU A 358 -1.95 -12.10 16.70
N GLY A 359 -2.94 -12.99 16.88
CA GLY A 359 -3.99 -12.83 17.89
C GLY A 359 -4.93 -11.68 17.57
N TYR A 360 -5.33 -11.54 16.31
CA TYR A 360 -6.36 -10.58 15.92
C TYR A 360 -7.67 -10.87 16.66
N SER A 361 -8.34 -9.80 17.10
CA SER A 361 -9.61 -9.93 17.82
C SER A 361 -10.81 -9.75 16.90
N ASN A 362 -10.72 -8.82 15.96
CA ASN A 362 -11.83 -8.45 15.10
C ASN A 362 -11.39 -8.28 13.64
N LEU A 363 -12.26 -8.71 12.75
CA LEU A 363 -12.27 -8.36 11.35
C LEU A 363 -13.38 -7.33 11.13
N VAL A 364 -13.08 -6.21 10.51
CA VAL A 364 -14.06 -5.18 10.16
C VAL A 364 -14.16 -5.09 8.64
N LEU A 365 -15.38 -5.27 8.12
CA LEU A 365 -15.73 -5.09 6.73
C LEU A 365 -16.52 -3.80 6.57
N ALA A 366 -16.24 -3.01 5.54
CA ALA A 366 -16.96 -1.79 5.21
C ALA A 366 -17.49 -1.81 3.77
N ASN A 367 -18.70 -1.32 3.60
CA ASN A 367 -19.31 -1.06 2.31
C ASN A 367 -19.07 0.40 1.92
N THR A 368 -18.33 0.63 0.84
CA THR A 368 -18.03 1.99 0.34
C THR A 368 -19.12 2.55 -0.58
N SER A 369 -20.10 1.74 -0.97
CA SER A 369 -21.16 2.16 -1.90
C SER A 369 -22.33 2.85 -1.18
N ASN A 370 -23.15 3.53 -1.97
CA ASN A 370 -24.42 4.13 -1.52
C ASN A 370 -25.60 3.16 -1.54
N LYS A 371 -25.35 1.85 -1.75
CA LYS A 371 -26.35 0.78 -1.76
C LYS A 371 -25.99 -0.29 -0.74
N THR A 372 -26.97 -1.03 -0.28
CA THR A 372 -26.76 -2.24 0.51
C THR A 372 -26.06 -3.30 -0.34
N ILE A 373 -25.04 -3.98 0.22
CA ILE A 373 -24.37 -5.12 -0.41
C ILE A 373 -24.57 -6.38 0.41
N HIS A 374 -24.47 -7.53 -0.26
CA HIS A 374 -24.41 -8.83 0.37
C HIS A 374 -23.00 -9.35 0.25
N VAL A 375 -22.48 -9.91 1.35
CA VAL A 375 -21.11 -10.45 1.42
C VAL A 375 -21.21 -11.91 1.85
N THR A 376 -20.68 -12.80 1.03
CA THR A 376 -20.59 -14.24 1.33
C THR A 376 -19.20 -14.54 1.89
N GLU A 377 -19.17 -15.11 3.08
CA GLU A 377 -17.98 -15.65 3.73
C GLU A 377 -17.82 -17.13 3.35
N THR A 378 -16.62 -17.54 2.96
CA THR A 378 -16.28 -18.94 2.67
C THR A 378 -14.95 -19.28 3.34
N GLN A 379 -14.93 -20.30 4.19
CA GLN A 379 -13.69 -20.84 4.75
C GLN A 379 -13.02 -21.78 3.74
N LEU A 380 -11.82 -21.45 3.28
CA LEU A 380 -11.19 -22.10 2.13
C LEU A 380 -10.72 -23.54 2.36
N ASN A 381 -10.59 -24.01 3.62
CA ASN A 381 -10.09 -25.35 3.94
C ASN A 381 -11.03 -26.23 4.76
N ALA A 382 -12.19 -25.72 5.15
CA ALA A 382 -13.13 -26.39 6.06
C ALA A 382 -14.37 -26.95 5.39
N GLY A 383 -14.38 -27.06 4.03
CA GLY A 383 -15.52 -27.55 3.28
C GLY A 383 -16.72 -26.62 3.42
N ALA A 384 -16.84 -25.69 2.51
CA ALA A 384 -18.05 -24.95 2.10
C ALA A 384 -19.02 -24.42 3.18
N LEU A 385 -18.60 -24.16 4.40
CA LEU A 385 -19.41 -23.35 5.31
C LEU A 385 -19.49 -21.93 4.73
N GLN A 386 -20.66 -21.58 4.22
CA GLN A 386 -20.95 -20.26 3.70
C GLN A 386 -21.88 -19.52 4.65
N THR A 387 -21.54 -18.29 4.95
CA THR A 387 -22.40 -17.38 5.70
C THR A 387 -22.57 -16.09 4.90
N THR A 388 -23.78 -15.58 4.79
CA THR A 388 -24.05 -14.33 4.09
C THR A 388 -24.39 -13.23 5.07
N TYR A 389 -23.76 -12.06 4.86
CA TYR A 389 -23.96 -10.84 5.63
C TYR A 389 -24.55 -9.76 4.74
N THR A 390 -25.35 -8.89 5.34
CA THR A 390 -25.88 -7.70 4.69
C THR A 390 -25.21 -6.47 5.30
N ILE A 391 -24.52 -5.68 4.47
CA ILE A 391 -23.90 -4.43 4.90
C ILE A 391 -24.63 -3.26 4.24
N LYS A 392 -25.25 -2.41 5.05
CA LYS A 392 -25.96 -1.21 4.58
C LYS A 392 -25.01 -0.26 3.84
N ALA A 393 -25.56 0.66 3.08
CA ALA A 393 -24.82 1.73 2.41
C ALA A 393 -23.91 2.47 3.43
N HIS A 394 -22.62 2.59 3.10
CA HIS A 394 -21.58 3.19 3.94
C HIS A 394 -21.53 2.62 5.37
N GLY A 395 -22.04 1.43 5.57
CA GLY A 395 -22.05 0.73 6.86
C GLY A 395 -20.83 -0.17 7.03
N THR A 396 -20.66 -0.63 8.27
CA THR A 396 -19.62 -1.59 8.66
C THR A 396 -20.24 -2.78 9.37
N VAL A 397 -19.53 -3.89 9.35
CA VAL A 397 -19.81 -5.07 10.17
C VAL A 397 -18.51 -5.58 10.78
N SER A 398 -18.54 -5.95 12.05
CA SER A 398 -17.37 -6.45 12.78
C SER A 398 -17.61 -7.87 13.25
N PHE A 399 -16.59 -8.71 13.15
CA PHE A 399 -16.60 -10.12 13.54
C PHE A 399 -15.44 -10.41 14.49
N ALA A 400 -15.71 -11.16 15.55
CA ALA A 400 -14.65 -11.71 16.37
C ALA A 400 -13.90 -12.80 15.59
N THR A 401 -12.60 -12.61 15.38
CA THR A 401 -11.77 -13.54 14.60
C THR A 401 -11.53 -14.87 15.33
N GLY A 402 -11.49 -14.87 16.67
CA GLY A 402 -11.22 -16.07 17.47
C GLY A 402 -12.24 -17.20 17.33
N THR A 403 -13.44 -16.89 16.85
CA THR A 403 -14.48 -17.91 16.57
C THR A 403 -14.45 -18.43 15.13
N ARG A 404 -13.68 -17.79 14.25
CA ARG A 404 -13.72 -18.03 12.79
C ARG A 404 -12.38 -18.38 12.18
N LEU A 405 -11.29 -17.82 12.70
CA LEU A 405 -9.92 -18.17 12.33
C LEU A 405 -9.32 -19.13 13.39
N THR A 406 -10.08 -20.17 13.74
CA THR A 406 -9.78 -21.06 14.88
C THR A 406 -8.59 -21.98 14.68
N ALA A 407 -8.19 -22.22 13.43
CA ALA A 407 -7.01 -23.03 13.14
C ALA A 407 -5.91 -22.18 12.50
N PRO A 408 -4.65 -22.40 12.85
CA PRO A 408 -3.52 -21.77 12.17
C PRO A 408 -3.57 -22.14 10.67
N ASN A 409 -3.35 -21.15 9.82
CA ASN A 409 -3.33 -21.29 8.36
C ASN A 409 -4.70 -21.50 7.69
N ILE A 410 -5.82 -21.16 8.32
CA ILE A 410 -7.11 -21.06 7.65
C ILE A 410 -7.21 -19.68 6.97
N SER A 411 -7.59 -19.68 5.71
CA SER A 411 -7.96 -18.47 4.99
C SER A 411 -9.47 -18.41 4.85
N THR A 412 -10.02 -17.22 5.01
CA THR A 412 -11.42 -16.93 4.77
C THR A 412 -11.55 -15.95 3.63
N GLU A 413 -12.35 -16.30 2.65
CA GLU A 413 -12.68 -15.44 1.52
C GLU A 413 -14.03 -14.76 1.76
N PHE A 414 -14.09 -13.47 1.48
CA PHE A 414 -15.31 -12.67 1.52
C PHE A 414 -15.59 -12.14 0.11
N VAL A 415 -16.71 -12.53 -0.47
CA VAL A 415 -17.15 -12.12 -1.80
C VAL A 415 -18.39 -11.23 -1.68
N ALA A 416 -18.27 -9.99 -2.14
CA ALA A 416 -19.35 -9.01 -2.15
C ALA A 416 -20.06 -8.96 -3.50
N THR A 417 -21.31 -8.49 -3.50
CA THR A 417 -22.14 -8.28 -4.71
C THR A 417 -21.65 -7.13 -5.60
N GLY A 418 -20.42 -6.65 -5.43
CA GLY A 418 -19.78 -5.62 -6.26
C GLY A 418 -18.47 -5.13 -5.65
N PRO A 419 -17.71 -4.31 -6.37
CA PRO A 419 -16.36 -3.88 -5.96
C PRO A 419 -16.44 -2.75 -4.90
N TYR A 420 -17.14 -2.99 -3.80
CA TYR A 420 -17.42 -1.98 -2.77
C TYR A 420 -16.94 -2.39 -1.38
N LEU A 421 -16.25 -3.52 -1.26
CA LEU A 421 -15.82 -4.06 0.02
C LEU A 421 -14.39 -3.60 0.35
N VAL A 422 -14.21 -3.04 1.53
CA VAL A 422 -12.90 -2.79 2.16
C VAL A 422 -12.86 -3.53 3.48
N ALA A 423 -11.72 -4.10 3.83
CA ALA A 423 -11.57 -4.87 5.05
C ALA A 423 -10.31 -4.46 5.84
N THR A 424 -10.38 -4.62 7.15
CA THR A 424 -9.27 -4.33 8.06
C THR A 424 -9.32 -5.30 9.25
N MET A 425 -8.17 -5.80 9.68
CA MET A 425 -8.06 -6.59 10.92
C MET A 425 -7.61 -5.71 12.09
N VAL A 426 -8.16 -5.99 13.26
CA VAL A 426 -7.85 -5.29 14.50
C VAL A 426 -7.31 -6.27 15.53
N ARG A 427 -6.19 -5.95 16.15
CA ARG A 427 -5.57 -6.73 17.21
C ARG A 427 -6.02 -6.23 18.59
N ALA A 428 -6.48 -7.14 19.46
CA ALA A 428 -7.01 -6.77 20.78
C ALA A 428 -5.95 -6.29 21.78
N SER A 429 -4.72 -6.80 21.65
CA SER A 429 -3.68 -6.62 22.68
C SER A 429 -2.97 -5.26 22.63
N THR A 430 -3.21 -4.46 21.62
CA THR A 430 -2.63 -3.11 21.50
C THR A 430 -3.66 -2.15 20.94
N PRO A 431 -3.86 -0.97 21.53
CA PRO A 431 -4.78 0.06 21.00
C PRO A 431 -4.47 0.45 19.56
N ALA A 432 -3.32 0.07 19.05
CA ALA A 432 -2.77 0.42 17.76
C ALA A 432 -2.78 -0.72 16.73
N GLY A 433 -3.23 -1.89 17.09
CA GLY A 433 -3.14 -3.09 16.23
C GLY A 433 -4.19 -3.11 15.12
N ILE A 434 -4.19 -2.11 14.24
CA ILE A 434 -5.02 -2.06 13.03
C ILE A 434 -4.13 -2.36 11.84
N TYR A 435 -4.50 -3.38 11.05
CA TYR A 435 -3.70 -3.84 9.92
C TYR A 435 -4.54 -3.88 8.65
N PRO A 436 -3.98 -3.41 7.51
CA PRO A 436 -4.65 -3.57 6.23
C PRO A 436 -4.77 -5.05 5.90
N ILE A 437 -5.88 -5.41 5.26
CA ILE A 437 -6.08 -6.76 4.72
C ILE A 437 -5.79 -6.74 3.23
N VAL A 438 -5.28 -7.86 2.74
CA VAL A 438 -5.11 -8.08 1.32
C VAL A 438 -6.48 -8.12 0.66
N SER A 439 -6.81 -7.08 -0.10
CA SER A 439 -7.98 -7.05 -0.96
C SER A 439 -7.64 -7.73 -2.29
N LEU A 440 -8.42 -8.72 -2.69
CA LEU A 440 -8.31 -9.36 -3.99
C LEU A 440 -9.34 -8.72 -4.93
N HIS A 441 -8.88 -8.21 -6.07
CA HIS A 441 -9.81 -7.83 -7.13
C HIS A 441 -10.27 -9.10 -7.84
N SER A 442 -11.56 -9.32 -7.86
CA SER A 442 -12.15 -10.25 -8.84
C SER A 442 -12.00 -9.67 -10.24
N ARG A 443 -11.93 -10.55 -11.22
CA ARG A 443 -11.90 -10.27 -12.65
C ARG A 443 -12.99 -9.30 -13.10
#